data_1b899bafb14aff07ebdca9b48808f5ca
#
_entry.id   1b899bafb14aff07ebdca9b48808f5ca
#
_cell.length_a   1.000
_cell.length_b   1.000
_cell.length_c   1.000
_cell.angle_alpha   90.00
_cell.angle_beta   90.00
_cell.angle_gamma   90.00
#
_symmetry.space_group_name_H-M   'P 1'
#
loop_
_entity.id
_entity.type
_entity.pdbx_description
1 polymer ?
#
loop_
_entity_poly.entity_id
_entity_poly.type
_entity_poly.pdbx_seq_one_letter_code
_entity_poly.pdbx_strand_id
1 'polypeptide(L)'
;MSYDSPGKKLWRYISPILLYYGVMLVVSFIGSFVITYHLAGSMASMDMEEFTQELILRSLEASVPIYLISGLAALPFLIRMFFKDMTYRKYVGDKAGLKKWTLVYCLLAGVFCSLAASLLAALSQAGQVFEGYENASQTIFSQSVLMQIVAAGMVMPIVEEYIFRGLMYNRMKDYMSANMAMIISSVIFGLYHGNLIQGVYGFVMGLLMIFVYEKYQTMLAPVLCHIGANMISIVLQFLNIQLDSVMVAVMAAAVCLVAAYLLLRLIQKQIHVGTVLNKRYIDAGLDSNTSYGNHTDYFTNNDSSRDRSASEGTYRKSGTGYSVDDYYPKTKDDNQE
;
A
#
# COMPACT_ATOMS: atom_id res chain seq x y z
N MET A 1 19.30 11.65 16.90
CA MET A 1 19.01 10.22 16.64
C MET A 1 18.04 9.73 17.69
N SER A 2 16.93 9.10 17.27
CA SER A 2 15.95 8.54 18.20
C SER A 2 16.58 7.36 18.97
N TYR A 3 16.67 7.47 20.29
CA TYR A 3 17.18 6.42 21.18
C TYR A 3 16.17 5.29 21.44
N ASP A 4 15.23 5.07 20.51
CA ASP A 4 14.30 3.94 20.65
C ASP A 4 15.07 2.63 20.57
N SER A 5 14.83 1.72 21.51
CA SER A 5 15.43 0.38 21.48
C SER A 5 15.03 -0.38 20.19
N PRO A 6 15.84 -1.35 19.73
CA PRO A 6 15.50 -2.14 18.54
C PRO A 6 14.11 -2.78 18.62
N GLY A 7 13.72 -3.29 19.77
CA GLY A 7 12.40 -3.88 19.99
C GLY A 7 11.26 -2.87 19.84
N LYS A 8 11.45 -1.62 20.34
CA LYS A 8 10.45 -0.56 20.17
C LYS A 8 10.30 -0.14 18.71
N LYS A 9 11.41 -0.08 17.95
CA LYS A 9 11.36 0.19 16.51
C LYS A 9 10.59 -0.91 15.77
N LEU A 10 10.94 -2.17 16.02
CA LEU A 10 10.27 -3.33 15.44
C LEU A 10 8.77 -3.31 15.76
N TRP A 11 8.41 -3.09 17.03
CA TRP A 11 7.00 -2.98 17.43
C TRP A 11 6.25 -1.91 16.65
N ARG A 12 6.86 -0.75 16.43
CA ARG A 12 6.25 0.32 15.63
C ARG A 12 5.98 -0.12 14.19
N TYR A 13 6.87 -0.92 13.58
CA TYR A 13 6.70 -1.38 12.21
C TYR A 13 5.61 -2.43 12.08
N ILE A 14 5.57 -3.42 12.98
CA ILE A 14 4.71 -4.59 12.85
C ILE A 14 3.33 -4.40 13.52
N SER A 15 3.19 -3.46 14.47
CA SER A 15 1.93 -3.27 15.21
C SER A 15 0.70 -3.04 14.33
N PRO A 16 0.73 -2.39 13.14
CA PRO A 16 -0.44 -2.28 12.27
C PRO A 16 -0.88 -3.63 11.69
N ILE A 17 0.07 -4.47 11.31
CA ILE A 17 -0.20 -5.83 10.81
C ILE A 17 -0.78 -6.67 11.95
N LEU A 18 -0.17 -6.64 13.13
CA LEU A 18 -0.66 -7.39 14.30
C LEU A 18 -2.06 -6.95 14.73
N LEU A 19 -2.38 -5.66 14.64
CA LEU A 19 -3.72 -5.16 14.88
C LEU A 19 -4.72 -5.79 13.91
N TYR A 20 -4.41 -5.76 12.60
CA TYR A 20 -5.28 -6.33 11.57
C TYR A 20 -5.49 -7.83 11.77
N TYR A 21 -4.40 -8.60 11.97
CA TYR A 21 -4.51 -10.03 12.25
C TYR A 21 -5.23 -10.36 13.55
N GLY A 22 -5.05 -9.55 14.60
CA GLY A 22 -5.78 -9.69 15.85
C GLY A 22 -7.30 -9.53 15.65
N VAL A 23 -7.72 -8.50 14.90
CA VAL A 23 -9.12 -8.31 14.53
C VAL A 23 -9.62 -9.48 13.68
N MET A 24 -8.84 -9.90 12.68
CA MET A 24 -9.18 -11.02 11.80
C MET A 24 -9.37 -12.32 12.59
N LEU A 25 -8.51 -12.61 13.56
CA LEU A 25 -8.65 -13.80 14.43
C LEU A 25 -9.97 -13.76 15.22
N VAL A 26 -10.34 -12.62 15.77
CA VAL A 26 -11.61 -12.47 16.50
C VAL A 26 -12.80 -12.68 15.58
N VAL A 27 -12.80 -12.04 14.40
CA VAL A 27 -13.89 -12.18 13.42
C VAL A 27 -13.98 -13.61 12.89
N SER A 28 -12.82 -14.25 12.60
CA SER A 28 -12.76 -15.64 12.15
C SER A 28 -13.29 -16.61 13.21
N PHE A 29 -12.94 -16.39 14.47
CA PHE A 29 -13.44 -17.20 15.58
C PHE A 29 -14.98 -17.10 15.70
N ILE A 30 -15.52 -15.88 15.65
CA ILE A 30 -16.97 -15.64 15.67
C ILE A 30 -17.63 -16.31 14.44
N GLY A 31 -17.06 -16.13 13.24
CA GLY A 31 -17.56 -16.73 12.00
C GLY A 31 -17.61 -18.25 12.08
N SER A 32 -16.51 -18.88 12.52
CA SER A 32 -16.42 -20.32 12.70
C SER A 32 -17.45 -20.84 13.71
N PHE A 33 -17.64 -20.11 14.82
CA PHE A 33 -18.65 -20.45 15.82
C PHE A 33 -20.07 -20.43 15.22
N VAL A 34 -20.39 -19.38 14.46
CA VAL A 34 -21.71 -19.23 13.81
C VAL A 34 -21.93 -20.36 12.81
N ILE A 35 -20.95 -20.68 11.96
CA ILE A 35 -21.03 -21.76 10.97
C ILE A 35 -21.28 -23.10 11.69
N THR A 36 -20.46 -23.42 12.69
CA THR A 36 -20.57 -24.67 13.44
C THR A 36 -21.93 -24.77 14.16
N TYR A 37 -22.43 -23.68 14.75
CA TYR A 37 -23.72 -23.64 15.42
C TYR A 37 -24.85 -23.92 14.43
N HIS A 38 -24.85 -23.35 13.23
CA HIS A 38 -25.84 -23.60 12.21
C HIS A 38 -25.80 -25.06 11.69
N LEU A 39 -24.61 -25.62 11.52
CA LEU A 39 -24.44 -27.00 11.07
C LEU A 39 -24.76 -28.02 12.15
N ALA A 40 -24.65 -27.68 13.45
CA ALA A 40 -24.92 -28.59 14.55
C ALA A 40 -26.36 -29.09 14.53
N GLY A 41 -27.31 -28.27 14.01
CA GLY A 41 -28.71 -28.68 13.83
C GLY A 41 -28.92 -29.81 12.82
N SER A 42 -28.03 -29.98 11.86
CA SER A 42 -28.09 -31.03 10.83
C SER A 42 -27.23 -32.25 11.14
N MET A 43 -26.45 -32.24 12.23
CA MET A 43 -25.58 -33.36 12.63
C MET A 43 -26.32 -34.70 12.82
N ALA A 44 -27.60 -34.66 13.23
CA ALA A 44 -28.38 -35.89 13.42
C ALA A 44 -28.69 -36.63 12.12
N SER A 45 -28.56 -35.99 10.97
CA SER A 45 -28.85 -36.53 9.62
C SER A 45 -27.62 -36.73 8.76
N MET A 46 -26.43 -36.33 9.24
CA MET A 46 -25.17 -36.43 8.51
C MET A 46 -24.20 -37.38 9.22
N ASP A 47 -23.40 -38.09 8.47
CA ASP A 47 -22.23 -38.77 9.04
C ASP A 47 -21.10 -37.77 9.33
N MET A 48 -20.03 -38.22 9.98
CA MET A 48 -18.92 -37.38 10.38
C MET A 48 -18.12 -36.84 9.17
N GLU A 49 -18.08 -37.61 8.08
CA GLU A 49 -17.37 -37.22 6.86
C GLU A 49 -18.15 -36.12 6.12
N GLU A 50 -19.46 -36.30 5.95
CA GLU A 50 -20.36 -35.32 5.35
C GLU A 50 -20.35 -34.01 6.16
N PHE A 51 -20.42 -34.10 7.50
CA PHE A 51 -20.33 -32.93 8.36
C PHE A 51 -19.02 -32.16 8.19
N THR A 52 -17.89 -32.90 8.11
CA THR A 52 -16.57 -32.29 7.94
C THR A 52 -16.44 -31.60 6.57
N GLN A 53 -16.92 -32.23 5.51
CA GLN A 53 -16.91 -31.66 4.16
C GLN A 53 -17.77 -30.41 4.08
N GLU A 54 -18.97 -30.42 4.64
CA GLU A 54 -19.85 -29.25 4.67
C GLU A 54 -19.25 -28.12 5.50
N LEU A 55 -18.61 -28.43 6.64
CA LEU A 55 -17.94 -27.44 7.48
C LEU A 55 -16.78 -26.75 6.70
N ILE A 56 -15.99 -27.54 5.97
CA ILE A 56 -14.90 -27.00 5.12
C ILE A 56 -15.49 -26.10 4.03
N LEU A 57 -16.52 -26.55 3.33
CA LEU A 57 -17.17 -25.81 2.26
C LEU A 57 -17.70 -24.46 2.77
N ARG A 58 -18.47 -24.46 3.86
CA ARG A 58 -18.99 -23.24 4.48
C ARG A 58 -17.90 -22.29 4.97
N SER A 59 -16.82 -22.86 5.49
CA SER A 59 -15.67 -22.06 5.92
C SER A 59 -14.97 -21.37 4.75
N LEU A 60 -14.85 -22.06 3.61
CA LEU A 60 -14.31 -21.47 2.38
C LEU A 60 -15.23 -20.39 1.81
N GLU A 61 -16.54 -20.63 1.77
CA GLU A 61 -17.54 -19.65 1.34
C GLU A 61 -17.53 -18.38 2.23
N ALA A 62 -17.32 -18.56 3.53
CA ALA A 62 -17.26 -17.44 4.48
C ALA A 62 -15.92 -16.70 4.50
N SER A 63 -14.87 -17.22 3.87
CA SER A 63 -13.51 -16.65 3.98
C SER A 63 -13.46 -15.20 3.51
N VAL A 64 -13.97 -14.88 2.31
CA VAL A 64 -13.94 -13.52 1.76
C VAL A 64 -14.87 -12.56 2.54
N PRO A 65 -16.11 -12.92 2.92
CA PRO A 65 -16.88 -12.16 3.90
C PRO A 65 -16.15 -11.88 5.22
N ILE A 66 -15.45 -12.86 5.78
CA ILE A 66 -14.64 -12.70 6.99
C ILE A 66 -13.52 -11.67 6.77
N TYR A 67 -12.78 -11.75 5.66
CA TYR A 67 -11.77 -10.74 5.30
C TYR A 67 -12.37 -9.35 5.18
N LEU A 68 -13.52 -9.21 4.50
CA LEU A 68 -14.22 -7.93 4.35
C LEU A 68 -14.61 -7.34 5.70
N ILE A 69 -15.26 -8.12 6.56
CA ILE A 69 -15.70 -7.68 7.91
C ILE A 69 -14.48 -7.32 8.76
N SER A 70 -13.42 -8.13 8.71
CA SER A 70 -12.17 -7.87 9.43
C SER A 70 -11.51 -6.57 8.98
N GLY A 71 -11.48 -6.32 7.67
CA GLY A 71 -10.96 -5.10 7.08
C GLY A 71 -11.76 -3.87 7.54
N LEU A 72 -13.08 -3.92 7.43
CA LEU A 72 -13.97 -2.84 7.88
C LEU A 72 -13.86 -2.58 9.38
N ALA A 73 -13.72 -3.62 10.20
CA ALA A 73 -13.56 -3.50 11.65
C ALA A 73 -12.18 -2.93 12.04
N ALA A 74 -11.12 -3.30 11.34
CA ALA A 74 -9.77 -2.82 11.62
C ALA A 74 -9.54 -1.38 11.11
N LEU A 75 -10.19 -0.99 10.02
CA LEU A 75 -9.93 0.28 9.32
C LEU A 75 -10.04 1.53 10.21
N PRO A 76 -11.04 1.71 11.07
CA PRO A 76 -11.12 2.88 11.96
C PRO A 76 -9.92 2.99 12.89
N PHE A 77 -9.40 1.88 13.40
CA PHE A 77 -8.21 1.86 14.26
C PHE A 77 -6.94 2.21 13.48
N LEU A 78 -6.78 1.67 12.27
CA LEU A 78 -5.66 1.98 11.38
C LEU A 78 -5.66 3.46 10.98
N ILE A 79 -6.83 4.00 10.61
CA ILE A 79 -7.00 5.42 10.29
C ILE A 79 -6.64 6.30 11.50
N ARG A 80 -7.13 5.94 12.70
CA ARG A 80 -6.79 6.66 13.94
C ARG A 80 -5.27 6.62 14.20
N MET A 81 -4.62 5.46 14.04
CA MET A 81 -3.17 5.33 14.19
C MET A 81 -2.43 6.20 13.18
N PHE A 82 -2.87 6.19 11.92
CA PHE A 82 -2.30 7.02 10.87
C PHE A 82 -2.39 8.53 11.20
N PHE A 83 -3.57 9.02 11.54
CA PHE A 83 -3.72 10.44 11.89
C PHE A 83 -2.93 10.82 13.14
N LYS A 84 -2.88 9.94 14.15
CA LYS A 84 -2.01 10.15 15.32
C LYS A 84 -0.55 10.27 14.93
N ASP A 85 -0.05 9.42 14.04
CA ASP A 85 1.35 9.51 13.57
C ASP A 85 1.56 10.79 12.74
N MET A 86 0.57 11.22 11.97
CA MET A 86 0.66 12.45 11.16
C MET A 86 0.72 13.72 12.00
N THR A 87 0.24 13.73 13.25
CA THR A 87 0.40 14.90 14.14
C THR A 87 1.86 15.20 14.45
N TYR A 88 2.74 14.18 14.39
CA TYR A 88 4.18 14.31 14.62
C TYR A 88 4.98 14.52 13.33
N ARG A 89 4.32 14.69 12.18
CA ARG A 89 4.94 14.83 10.88
C ARG A 89 4.60 16.18 10.27
N LYS A 90 5.58 16.79 9.61
CA LYS A 90 5.39 18.04 8.86
C LYS A 90 5.72 17.80 7.39
N TYR A 91 4.86 18.28 6.52
CA TYR A 91 5.16 18.33 5.10
C TYR A 91 6.16 19.47 4.83
N VAL A 92 7.25 19.13 4.17
CA VAL A 92 8.27 20.08 3.72
C VAL A 92 8.28 20.06 2.20
N GLY A 93 7.85 21.15 1.57
CA GLY A 93 7.78 21.30 0.12
C GLY A 93 6.55 22.06 -0.35
N ASP A 94 6.46 22.28 -1.65
CA ASP A 94 5.36 23.02 -2.27
C ASP A 94 4.21 22.07 -2.66
N LYS A 95 3.03 22.33 -2.12
CA LYS A 95 1.77 21.63 -2.49
C LYS A 95 1.01 22.31 -3.62
N ALA A 96 1.45 23.50 -4.05
CA ALA A 96 0.69 24.34 -4.97
C ALA A 96 0.47 23.74 -6.37
N GLY A 97 1.26 22.74 -6.77
CA GLY A 97 1.19 22.11 -8.08
C GLY A 97 0.28 20.87 -8.19
N LEU A 98 -0.31 20.38 -7.08
CA LEU A 98 -1.05 19.12 -7.09
C LEU A 98 -2.44 19.27 -7.73
N LYS A 99 -2.55 18.92 -9.00
CA LYS A 99 -3.85 18.86 -9.68
C LYS A 99 -4.53 17.54 -9.36
N LYS A 100 -5.63 17.56 -8.59
CA LYS A 100 -6.35 16.34 -8.14
C LYS A 100 -6.74 15.39 -9.27
N TRP A 101 -7.05 15.91 -10.46
CA TRP A 101 -7.38 15.08 -11.61
C TRP A 101 -6.22 14.17 -12.08
N THR A 102 -4.96 14.53 -11.77
CA THR A 102 -3.81 13.70 -12.14
C THR A 102 -3.73 12.40 -11.34
N LEU A 103 -4.52 12.25 -10.27
CA LEU A 103 -4.67 10.97 -9.54
C LEU A 103 -5.19 9.84 -10.42
N VAL A 104 -5.87 10.17 -11.54
CA VAL A 104 -6.26 9.15 -12.54
C VAL A 104 -5.04 8.42 -13.11
N TYR A 105 -3.88 9.07 -13.18
CA TYR A 105 -2.65 8.41 -13.64
C TYR A 105 -2.17 7.32 -12.68
N CYS A 106 -2.42 7.46 -11.37
CA CYS A 106 -2.12 6.43 -10.39
C CYS A 106 -3.00 5.20 -10.62
N LEU A 107 -4.30 5.39 -10.80
CA LEU A 107 -5.23 4.31 -11.09
C LEU A 107 -4.83 3.58 -12.38
N LEU A 108 -4.58 4.33 -13.47
CA LEU A 108 -4.16 3.74 -14.74
C LEU A 108 -2.80 3.05 -14.67
N ALA A 109 -1.84 3.58 -13.90
CA ALA A 109 -0.56 2.92 -13.68
C ALA A 109 -0.75 1.56 -12.99
N GLY A 110 -1.62 1.48 -11.98
CA GLY A 110 -2.02 0.22 -11.35
C GLY A 110 -2.63 -0.77 -12.35
N VAL A 111 -3.58 -0.31 -13.16
CA VAL A 111 -4.21 -1.11 -14.22
C VAL A 111 -3.17 -1.70 -15.17
N PHE A 112 -2.31 -0.87 -15.77
CA PHE A 112 -1.35 -1.35 -16.78
C PHE A 112 -0.23 -2.21 -16.18
N CYS A 113 0.24 -1.92 -14.97
CA CYS A 113 1.19 -2.78 -14.29
C CYS A 113 0.59 -4.15 -13.96
N SER A 114 -0.67 -4.19 -13.51
CA SER A 114 -1.37 -5.43 -13.20
C SER A 114 -1.67 -6.25 -14.46
N LEU A 115 -2.09 -5.60 -15.56
CA LEU A 115 -2.26 -6.26 -16.86
C LEU A 115 -0.97 -6.92 -17.33
N ALA A 116 0.15 -6.18 -17.30
CA ALA A 116 1.45 -6.73 -17.68
C ALA A 116 1.84 -7.92 -16.82
N ALA A 117 1.66 -7.82 -15.50
CA ALA A 117 1.99 -8.90 -14.57
C ALA A 117 1.11 -10.13 -14.78
N SER A 118 -0.20 -9.96 -15.00
CA SER A 118 -1.13 -11.06 -15.29
C SER A 118 -0.76 -11.79 -16.58
N LEU A 119 -0.40 -11.04 -17.63
CA LEU A 119 0.06 -11.63 -18.91
C LEU A 119 1.37 -12.41 -18.75
N LEU A 120 2.33 -11.86 -18.01
CA LEU A 120 3.60 -12.53 -17.73
C LEU A 120 3.41 -13.77 -16.83
N ALA A 121 2.50 -13.70 -15.85
CA ALA A 121 2.17 -14.85 -15.01
C ALA A 121 1.52 -15.98 -15.82
N ALA A 122 0.61 -15.64 -16.73
CA ALA A 122 -0.03 -16.61 -17.64
C ALA A 122 1.01 -17.30 -18.56
N LEU A 123 1.96 -16.53 -19.10
CA LEU A 123 3.03 -17.07 -19.95
C LEU A 123 3.99 -18.01 -19.20
N SER A 124 4.25 -17.74 -17.94
CA SER A 124 5.17 -18.54 -17.12
C SER A 124 4.57 -19.87 -16.66
N GLN A 125 3.28 -20.12 -16.91
CA GLN A 125 2.52 -21.26 -16.36
C GLN A 125 2.65 -21.38 -14.83
N ALA A 126 2.99 -20.26 -14.18
CA ALA A 126 3.30 -20.23 -12.76
C ALA A 126 2.12 -20.68 -11.88
N GLY A 127 0.87 -20.46 -12.35
CA GLY A 127 -0.33 -20.97 -11.67
C GLY A 127 -0.39 -22.48 -11.58
N GLN A 128 0.16 -23.21 -12.56
CA GLN A 128 0.19 -24.68 -12.57
C GLN A 128 1.28 -25.27 -11.66
N VAL A 129 2.33 -24.47 -11.37
CA VAL A 129 3.48 -24.92 -10.57
C VAL A 129 3.30 -24.60 -9.08
N PHE A 130 2.48 -23.58 -8.75
CA PHE A 130 2.33 -23.06 -7.38
C PHE A 130 0.87 -23.14 -6.92
N GLU A 131 0.48 -24.24 -6.28
CA GLU A 131 -0.86 -24.49 -5.74
C GLU A 131 -1.40 -23.36 -4.86
N GLY A 132 -0.54 -22.69 -4.07
CA GLY A 132 -0.96 -21.60 -3.20
C GLY A 132 -1.51 -20.38 -3.95
N TYR A 133 -1.06 -20.12 -5.19
CA TYR A 133 -1.61 -19.06 -6.03
C TYR A 133 -3.00 -19.43 -6.55
N GLU A 134 -3.16 -20.65 -7.03
CA GLU A 134 -4.42 -21.13 -7.55
C GLU A 134 -5.51 -21.15 -6.47
N ASN A 135 -5.20 -21.68 -5.28
CA ASN A 135 -6.12 -21.72 -4.16
C ASN A 135 -6.59 -20.34 -3.71
N ALA A 136 -5.67 -19.35 -3.60
CA ALA A 136 -6.01 -17.98 -3.26
C ALA A 136 -6.90 -17.34 -4.35
N SER A 137 -6.58 -17.58 -5.60
CA SER A 137 -7.34 -17.10 -6.75
C SER A 137 -8.76 -17.70 -6.77
N GLN A 138 -8.88 -19.01 -6.66
CA GLN A 138 -10.17 -19.71 -6.62
C GLN A 138 -11.04 -19.25 -5.47
N THR A 139 -10.47 -19.03 -4.28
CA THR A 139 -11.21 -18.55 -3.10
C THR A 139 -11.87 -17.19 -3.36
N ILE A 140 -11.16 -16.25 -4.01
CA ILE A 140 -11.69 -14.93 -4.33
C ILE A 140 -12.70 -15.01 -5.48
N PHE A 141 -12.36 -15.71 -6.54
CA PHE A 141 -13.16 -15.72 -7.77
C PHE A 141 -14.37 -16.67 -7.73
N SER A 142 -14.47 -17.56 -6.75
CA SER A 142 -15.71 -18.32 -6.47
C SER A 142 -16.83 -17.47 -5.87
N GLN A 143 -16.50 -16.29 -5.34
CA GLN A 143 -17.47 -15.38 -4.75
C GLN A 143 -18.29 -14.63 -5.82
N SER A 144 -19.45 -14.06 -5.41
CA SER A 144 -20.22 -13.19 -6.29
C SER A 144 -19.36 -12.00 -6.76
N VAL A 145 -19.56 -11.54 -8.00
CA VAL A 145 -18.82 -10.40 -8.58
C VAL A 145 -18.88 -9.16 -7.69
N LEU A 146 -20.05 -8.92 -7.07
CA LEU A 146 -20.20 -7.81 -6.13
C LEU A 146 -19.28 -7.96 -4.92
N MET A 147 -19.19 -9.17 -4.35
CA MET A 147 -18.30 -9.45 -3.22
C MET A 147 -16.83 -9.26 -3.62
N GLN A 148 -16.43 -9.73 -4.80
CA GLN A 148 -15.08 -9.53 -5.33
C GLN A 148 -14.74 -8.04 -5.46
N ILE A 149 -15.63 -7.25 -6.06
CA ILE A 149 -15.45 -5.80 -6.24
C ILE A 149 -15.31 -5.10 -4.88
N VAL A 150 -16.24 -5.36 -3.97
CA VAL A 150 -16.27 -4.66 -2.67
C VAL A 150 -15.11 -5.10 -1.79
N ALA A 151 -14.89 -6.40 -1.61
CA ALA A 151 -13.87 -6.91 -0.71
C ALA A 151 -12.47 -6.76 -1.33
N ALA A 152 -12.17 -7.51 -2.41
CA ALA A 152 -10.84 -7.58 -3.00
C ALA A 152 -10.50 -6.35 -3.84
N GLY A 153 -11.48 -5.76 -4.53
CA GLY A 153 -11.28 -4.60 -5.39
C GLY A 153 -11.15 -3.26 -4.66
N MET A 154 -11.81 -3.09 -3.51
CA MET A 154 -11.91 -1.77 -2.84
C MET A 154 -11.46 -1.80 -1.38
N VAL A 155 -12.12 -2.57 -0.51
CA VAL A 155 -11.90 -2.48 0.94
C VAL A 155 -10.52 -2.96 1.35
N MET A 156 -10.10 -4.14 0.86
CA MET A 156 -8.79 -4.67 1.21
C MET A 156 -7.63 -3.80 0.71
N PRO A 157 -7.62 -3.28 -0.54
CA PRO A 157 -6.65 -2.26 -0.96
C PRO A 157 -6.55 -1.07 -0.01
N ILE A 158 -7.67 -0.54 0.48
CA ILE A 158 -7.64 0.59 1.42
C ILE A 158 -6.97 0.17 2.73
N VAL A 159 -7.35 -0.96 3.31
CA VAL A 159 -6.78 -1.48 4.56
C VAL A 159 -5.27 -1.69 4.42
N GLU A 160 -4.86 -2.35 3.35
CA GLU A 160 -3.46 -2.66 3.09
C GLU A 160 -2.62 -1.39 2.88
N GLU A 161 -3.14 -0.39 2.16
CA GLU A 161 -2.42 0.87 2.00
C GLU A 161 -2.25 1.61 3.33
N TYR A 162 -3.25 1.61 4.22
CA TYR A 162 -3.08 2.18 5.55
C TYR A 162 -2.04 1.42 6.39
N ILE A 163 -2.00 0.08 6.32
CA ILE A 163 -1.01 -0.73 7.01
C ILE A 163 0.40 -0.45 6.48
N PHE A 164 0.59 -0.63 5.16
CA PHE A 164 1.93 -0.67 4.57
C PHE A 164 2.48 0.72 4.25
N ARG A 165 1.71 1.62 3.61
CA ARG A 165 2.18 2.96 3.21
C ARG A 165 1.92 4.00 4.29
N GLY A 166 0.71 4.01 4.83
CA GLY A 166 0.31 4.96 5.85
C GLY A 166 1.10 4.81 7.14
N LEU A 167 1.29 3.59 7.62
CA LEU A 167 1.91 3.31 8.91
C LEU A 167 3.31 2.72 8.78
N MET A 168 3.48 1.52 8.24
CA MET A 168 4.76 0.81 8.26
C MET A 168 5.87 1.59 7.55
N TYR A 169 5.70 1.91 6.27
CA TYR A 169 6.68 2.65 5.49
C TYR A 169 7.04 4.00 6.13
N ASN A 170 6.03 4.79 6.52
CA ASN A 170 6.27 6.07 7.15
C ASN A 170 7.02 5.95 8.48
N ARG A 171 6.73 4.93 9.28
CA ARG A 171 7.44 4.66 10.54
C ARG A 171 8.86 4.16 10.33
N MET A 172 9.11 3.40 9.25
CA MET A 172 10.47 3.00 8.87
C MET A 172 11.32 4.20 8.48
N LYS A 173 10.76 5.18 7.77
CA LYS A 173 11.45 6.44 7.45
C LYS A 173 11.91 7.23 8.69
N ASP A 174 11.33 6.99 9.85
CA ASP A 174 11.79 7.62 11.10
C ASP A 174 13.17 7.11 11.55
N TYR A 175 13.66 5.98 11.01
CA TYR A 175 14.88 5.31 11.49
C TYR A 175 15.85 4.91 10.37
N MET A 176 15.43 4.95 9.11
CA MET A 176 16.26 4.59 7.96
C MET A 176 15.94 5.48 6.76
N SER A 177 16.77 5.42 5.72
CA SER A 177 16.54 6.17 4.48
C SER A 177 15.23 5.76 3.80
N ALA A 178 14.62 6.69 3.06
CA ALA A 178 13.37 6.45 2.35
C ALA A 178 13.48 5.27 1.37
N ASN A 179 14.61 5.14 0.67
CA ASN A 179 14.84 4.02 -0.26
C ASN A 179 14.90 2.68 0.45
N MET A 180 15.58 2.62 1.61
CA MET A 180 15.64 1.41 2.42
C MET A 180 14.27 1.03 2.98
N ALA A 181 13.53 2.02 3.51
CA ALA A 181 12.16 1.84 3.97
C ALA A 181 11.25 1.35 2.85
N MET A 182 11.39 1.90 1.62
CA MET A 182 10.64 1.50 0.43
C MET A 182 10.89 0.03 0.09
N ILE A 183 12.15 -0.39 0.00
CA ILE A 183 12.50 -1.77 -0.34
C ILE A 183 11.99 -2.73 0.73
N ILE A 184 12.29 -2.48 2.01
CA ILE A 184 11.93 -3.39 3.11
C ILE A 184 10.40 -3.51 3.23
N SER A 185 9.66 -2.39 3.21
CA SER A 185 8.21 -2.46 3.33
C SER A 185 7.55 -3.11 2.12
N SER A 186 8.13 -2.98 0.91
CA SER A 186 7.64 -3.66 -0.29
C SER A 186 7.92 -5.16 -0.26
N VAL A 187 9.08 -5.58 0.28
CA VAL A 187 9.37 -7.01 0.52
C VAL A 187 8.36 -7.60 1.51
N ILE A 188 8.11 -6.90 2.63
CA ILE A 188 7.14 -7.37 3.63
C ILE A 188 5.73 -7.43 3.02
N PHE A 189 5.35 -6.45 2.19
CA PHE A 189 4.08 -6.46 1.47
C PHE A 189 3.95 -7.65 0.52
N GLY A 190 5.03 -7.99 -0.22
CA GLY A 190 5.05 -9.21 -1.04
C GLY A 190 4.88 -10.48 -0.20
N LEU A 191 5.66 -10.61 0.87
CA LEU A 191 5.60 -11.79 1.77
C LEU A 191 4.24 -11.94 2.48
N TYR A 192 3.55 -10.83 2.73
CA TYR A 192 2.22 -10.81 3.33
C TYR A 192 1.19 -11.63 2.53
N HIS A 193 1.36 -11.78 1.23
CA HIS A 193 0.44 -12.53 0.37
C HIS A 193 0.56 -14.06 0.48
N GLY A 194 1.59 -14.59 1.14
CA GLY A 194 1.71 -16.00 1.49
C GLY A 194 2.03 -16.95 0.35
N ASN A 195 2.19 -16.50 -0.89
CA ASN A 195 2.63 -17.32 -2.01
C ASN A 195 3.66 -16.58 -2.88
N LEU A 196 4.51 -17.34 -3.57
CA LEU A 196 5.67 -16.81 -4.29
C LEU A 196 5.28 -15.87 -5.44
N ILE A 197 4.25 -16.21 -6.21
CA ILE A 197 3.84 -15.44 -7.39
C ILE A 197 3.31 -14.07 -6.96
N GLN A 198 2.34 -14.06 -6.04
CA GLN A 198 1.83 -12.82 -5.48
C GLN A 198 2.91 -12.08 -4.69
N GLY A 199 3.88 -12.80 -4.10
CA GLY A 199 5.02 -12.22 -3.41
C GLY A 199 5.89 -11.36 -4.32
N VAL A 200 6.28 -11.90 -5.47
CA VAL A 200 7.08 -11.17 -6.48
C VAL A 200 6.27 -10.00 -7.07
N TYR A 201 5.04 -10.26 -7.47
CA TYR A 201 4.14 -9.24 -7.98
C TYR A 201 3.87 -8.15 -6.93
N GLY A 202 3.54 -8.54 -5.71
CA GLY A 202 3.29 -7.64 -4.59
C GLY A 202 4.50 -6.78 -4.25
N PHE A 203 5.73 -7.32 -4.33
CA PHE A 203 6.95 -6.53 -4.17
C PHE A 203 7.05 -5.41 -5.21
N VAL A 204 6.87 -5.74 -6.50
CA VAL A 204 6.94 -4.75 -7.60
C VAL A 204 5.84 -3.70 -7.45
N MET A 205 4.60 -4.14 -7.19
CA MET A 205 3.47 -3.23 -6.92
C MET A 205 3.71 -2.41 -5.65
N GLY A 206 4.36 -3.00 -4.66
CA GLY A 206 4.78 -2.32 -3.44
C GLY A 206 5.65 -1.09 -3.70
N LEU A 207 6.66 -1.26 -4.56
CA LEU A 207 7.54 -0.17 -5.00
C LEU A 207 6.77 0.92 -5.76
N LEU A 208 5.89 0.52 -6.69
CA LEU A 208 5.05 1.44 -7.45
C LEU A 208 4.14 2.28 -6.54
N MET A 209 3.47 1.64 -5.60
CA MET A 209 2.53 2.32 -4.68
C MET A 209 3.25 3.28 -3.75
N ILE A 210 4.47 2.96 -3.27
CA ILE A 210 5.28 3.90 -2.49
C ILE A 210 5.75 5.05 -3.38
N PHE A 211 6.16 4.79 -4.62
CA PHE A 211 6.54 5.85 -5.55
C PHE A 211 5.40 6.86 -5.74
N VAL A 212 4.18 6.42 -6.04
CA VAL A 212 3.05 7.35 -6.20
C VAL A 212 2.65 8.02 -4.88
N TYR A 213 2.79 7.31 -3.74
CA TYR A 213 2.57 7.90 -2.42
C TYR A 213 3.54 9.05 -2.15
N GLU A 214 4.84 8.86 -2.38
CA GLU A 214 5.86 9.89 -2.20
C GLU A 214 5.67 11.08 -3.16
N LYS A 215 5.20 10.83 -4.38
CA LYS A 215 4.92 11.90 -5.34
C LYS A 215 3.71 12.75 -4.94
N TYR A 216 2.63 12.13 -4.54
CA TYR A 216 1.38 12.84 -4.24
C TYR A 216 1.21 13.23 -2.76
N GLN A 217 1.97 12.63 -1.85
CA GLN A 217 1.86 12.84 -0.41
C GLN A 217 0.42 12.72 0.12
N THR A 218 -0.36 11.82 -0.48
CA THR A 218 -1.73 11.51 -0.09
C THR A 218 -2.00 10.02 -0.21
N MET A 219 -2.78 9.47 0.73
CA MET A 219 -3.20 8.07 0.71
C MET A 219 -4.06 7.73 -0.51
N LEU A 220 -4.71 8.73 -1.13
CA LEU A 220 -5.53 8.49 -2.33
C LEU A 220 -4.70 7.98 -3.51
N ALA A 221 -3.44 8.38 -3.65
CA ALA A 221 -2.59 7.97 -4.77
C ALA A 221 -2.31 6.46 -4.76
N PRO A 222 -1.73 5.88 -3.70
CA PRO A 222 -1.49 4.44 -3.66
C PRO A 222 -2.79 3.63 -3.58
N VAL A 223 -3.83 4.11 -2.90
CA VAL A 223 -5.14 3.45 -2.86
C VAL A 223 -5.74 3.33 -4.26
N LEU A 224 -5.76 4.41 -5.05
CA LEU A 224 -6.27 4.36 -6.42
C LEU A 224 -5.43 3.46 -7.32
N CYS A 225 -4.10 3.48 -7.18
CA CYS A 225 -3.20 2.59 -7.89
C CYS A 225 -3.52 1.12 -7.58
N HIS A 226 -3.71 0.79 -6.31
CA HIS A 226 -4.02 -0.56 -5.85
C HIS A 226 -5.42 -1.00 -6.29
N ILE A 227 -6.42 -0.16 -6.13
CA ILE A 227 -7.78 -0.41 -6.65
C ILE A 227 -7.74 -0.68 -8.15
N GLY A 228 -7.01 0.14 -8.93
CA GLY A 228 -6.86 -0.07 -10.37
C GLY A 228 -6.26 -1.43 -10.70
N ALA A 229 -5.23 -1.86 -9.95
CA ALA A 229 -4.60 -3.16 -10.13
C ALA A 229 -5.54 -4.33 -9.83
N ASN A 230 -6.28 -4.27 -8.72
CA ASN A 230 -7.18 -5.34 -8.33
C ASN A 230 -8.44 -5.39 -9.20
N MET A 231 -8.99 -4.24 -9.56
CA MET A 231 -10.18 -4.18 -10.43
C MET A 231 -9.92 -4.77 -11.80
N ILE A 232 -8.77 -4.50 -12.41
CA ILE A 232 -8.47 -5.08 -13.72
C ILE A 232 -8.29 -6.60 -13.63
N SER A 233 -7.74 -7.11 -12.53
CA SER A 233 -7.63 -8.56 -12.31
C SER A 233 -9.01 -9.23 -12.22
N ILE A 234 -9.96 -8.60 -11.52
CA ILE A 234 -11.37 -9.06 -11.45
C ILE A 234 -12.02 -9.03 -12.84
N VAL A 235 -11.81 -7.96 -13.62
CA VAL A 235 -12.36 -7.84 -14.97
C VAL A 235 -11.79 -8.93 -15.90
N LEU A 236 -10.48 -9.17 -15.86
CA LEU A 236 -9.84 -10.19 -16.67
C LEU A 236 -10.38 -11.60 -16.35
N GLN A 237 -10.58 -11.89 -15.09
CA GLN A 237 -11.15 -13.15 -14.64
C GLN A 237 -12.62 -13.30 -15.09
N PHE A 238 -13.42 -12.23 -14.96
CA PHE A 238 -14.81 -12.22 -15.39
C PHE A 238 -14.95 -12.44 -16.90
N LEU A 239 -14.08 -11.80 -17.69
CA LEU A 239 -14.10 -11.92 -19.16
C LEU A 239 -13.51 -13.23 -19.65
N ASN A 240 -12.84 -14.01 -18.78
CA ASN A 240 -12.18 -15.29 -19.11
C ASN A 240 -11.33 -15.19 -20.39
N ILE A 241 -10.54 -14.10 -20.51
CA ILE A 241 -9.73 -13.85 -21.70
C ILE A 241 -8.58 -14.85 -21.73
N GLN A 242 -8.59 -15.72 -22.73
CA GLN A 242 -7.49 -16.62 -23.03
C GLN A 242 -6.74 -16.10 -24.26
N LEU A 243 -5.43 -16.07 -24.19
CA LEU A 243 -4.57 -15.70 -25.31
C LEU A 243 -3.88 -16.94 -25.84
N ASP A 244 -4.30 -17.38 -27.02
CA ASP A 244 -3.79 -18.61 -27.64
C ASP A 244 -2.34 -18.46 -28.17
N SER A 245 -1.86 -17.23 -28.32
CA SER A 245 -0.55 -16.94 -28.85
C SER A 245 0.38 -16.30 -27.81
N VAL A 246 1.48 -16.97 -27.51
CA VAL A 246 2.57 -16.47 -26.67
C VAL A 246 3.09 -15.12 -27.19
N MET A 247 3.23 -14.98 -28.50
CA MET A 247 3.71 -13.74 -29.12
C MET A 247 2.75 -12.58 -28.86
N VAL A 248 1.45 -12.80 -28.99
CA VAL A 248 0.42 -11.77 -28.72
C VAL A 248 0.45 -11.39 -27.24
N ALA A 249 0.57 -12.34 -26.33
CA ALA A 249 0.66 -12.07 -24.88
C ALA A 249 1.91 -11.26 -24.52
N VAL A 250 3.08 -11.59 -25.07
CA VAL A 250 4.33 -10.84 -24.87
C VAL A 250 4.22 -9.43 -25.42
N MET A 251 3.68 -9.24 -26.62
CA MET A 251 3.47 -7.91 -27.20
C MET A 251 2.49 -7.07 -26.36
N ALA A 252 1.39 -7.65 -25.93
CA ALA A 252 0.42 -6.98 -25.05
C ALA A 252 1.05 -6.58 -23.72
N ALA A 253 1.83 -7.46 -23.08
CA ALA A 253 2.57 -7.13 -21.86
C ALA A 253 3.56 -5.98 -22.07
N ALA A 254 4.31 -6.00 -23.18
CA ALA A 254 5.24 -4.92 -23.53
C ALA A 254 4.51 -3.57 -23.72
N VAL A 255 3.38 -3.55 -24.40
CA VAL A 255 2.54 -2.33 -24.57
C VAL A 255 2.07 -1.83 -23.20
N CYS A 256 1.59 -2.72 -22.32
CA CYS A 256 1.18 -2.35 -20.96
C CYS A 256 2.33 -1.77 -20.14
N LEU A 257 3.53 -2.35 -20.21
CA LEU A 257 4.72 -1.82 -19.53
C LEU A 257 5.13 -0.45 -20.05
N VAL A 258 5.08 -0.23 -21.37
CA VAL A 258 5.34 1.08 -21.98
C VAL A 258 4.30 2.10 -21.52
N ALA A 259 3.01 1.74 -21.51
CA ALA A 259 1.94 2.63 -21.03
C ALA A 259 2.15 2.99 -19.54
N ALA A 260 2.45 2.00 -18.69
CA ALA A 260 2.78 2.22 -17.29
C ALA A 260 3.99 3.16 -17.13
N TYR A 261 5.06 2.91 -17.87
CA TYR A 261 6.25 3.78 -17.86
C TYR A 261 5.93 5.22 -18.26
N LEU A 262 5.15 5.43 -19.32
CA LEU A 262 4.75 6.76 -19.75
C LEU A 262 3.92 7.48 -18.69
N LEU A 263 2.99 6.78 -18.04
CA LEU A 263 2.21 7.32 -16.92
C LEU A 263 3.11 7.73 -15.75
N LEU A 264 4.08 6.89 -15.38
CA LEU A 264 5.05 7.23 -14.33
C LEU A 264 5.91 8.45 -14.71
N ARG A 265 6.31 8.58 -15.97
CA ARG A 265 7.02 9.78 -16.46
C ARG A 265 6.13 11.03 -16.41
N LEU A 266 4.83 10.92 -16.72
CA LEU A 266 3.87 12.02 -16.58
C LEU A 266 3.70 12.42 -15.11
N ILE A 267 3.56 11.47 -14.20
CA ILE A 267 3.51 11.69 -12.76
C ILE A 267 4.79 12.40 -12.30
N GLN A 268 5.96 11.93 -12.75
CA GLN A 268 7.25 12.51 -12.38
C GLN A 268 7.43 13.96 -12.83
N LYS A 269 6.95 14.31 -14.05
CA LYS A 269 7.08 15.66 -14.62
C LYS A 269 6.14 16.68 -13.99
N GLN A 270 4.97 16.26 -13.51
CA GLN A 270 3.90 17.18 -13.11
C GLN A 270 3.95 17.55 -11.63
N ILE A 271 4.75 16.88 -10.81
CA ILE A 271 4.68 17.02 -9.37
C ILE A 271 6.03 17.39 -8.79
N HIS A 272 6.15 18.61 -8.28
CA HIS A 272 7.24 19.02 -7.41
C HIS A 272 7.05 18.33 -6.06
N VAL A 273 8.07 17.58 -5.65
CA VAL A 273 7.99 16.72 -4.48
C VAL A 273 8.43 17.47 -3.25
N GLY A 274 7.52 17.58 -2.30
CA GLY A 274 7.89 17.74 -0.90
C GLY A 274 8.01 16.37 -0.24
N THR A 275 8.61 16.32 0.92
CA THR A 275 8.66 15.12 1.76
C THR A 275 7.98 15.39 3.10
N VAL A 276 7.41 14.33 3.69
CA VAL A 276 6.87 14.41 5.05
C VAL A 276 7.96 13.96 6.01
N LEU A 277 8.44 14.87 6.83
CA LEU A 277 9.46 14.61 7.84
C LEU A 277 8.84 14.57 9.25
N ASN A 278 9.48 13.80 10.13
CA ASN A 278 9.15 13.84 11.55
C ASN A 278 9.67 15.15 12.17
N LYS A 279 8.83 15.84 12.93
CA LYS A 279 9.19 17.11 13.60
C LYS A 279 10.50 17.02 14.40
N ARG A 280 10.78 15.88 15.04
CA ARG A 280 12.01 15.66 15.80
C ARG A 280 13.28 15.88 14.98
N TYR A 281 13.25 15.59 13.67
CA TYR A 281 14.41 15.82 12.80
C TYR A 281 14.54 17.28 12.42
N ILE A 282 13.41 17.99 12.26
CA ILE A 282 13.37 19.43 11.96
C ILE A 282 13.88 20.21 13.17
N ASP A 283 13.37 19.88 14.36
CA ASP A 283 13.72 20.56 15.62
C ASP A 283 15.18 20.29 16.06
N ALA A 284 15.77 19.17 15.60
CA ALA A 284 17.17 18.83 15.83
C ALA A 284 18.14 19.50 14.83
N GLY A 285 17.65 20.39 13.94
CA GLY A 285 18.48 21.04 12.92
C GLY A 285 19.01 20.07 11.85
N LEU A 286 18.48 18.86 11.80
CA LEU A 286 18.76 17.88 10.76
C LEU A 286 17.90 18.22 9.54
N ASP A 287 18.10 19.44 9.05
CA ASP A 287 17.43 19.95 7.87
C ASP A 287 17.81 19.12 6.64
N SER A 288 16.92 19.10 5.65
CA SER A 288 16.99 18.35 4.40
C SER A 288 18.34 18.48 3.65
N ASN A 289 19.15 19.45 4.00
CA ASN A 289 20.44 19.70 3.36
C ASN A 289 21.63 18.88 3.90
N THR A 290 21.53 18.25 5.07
CA THR A 290 22.71 17.60 5.68
C THR A 290 22.68 16.06 5.67
N SER A 291 21.51 15.42 5.61
CA SER A 291 21.46 13.94 5.60
C SER A 291 20.35 13.33 4.73
N TYR A 292 19.33 14.11 4.38
CA TYR A 292 18.23 13.66 3.51
C TYR A 292 18.20 14.41 2.17
N GLY A 293 18.96 15.48 2.01
CA GLY A 293 19.02 16.34 0.82
C GLY A 293 19.47 15.62 -0.46
N ASN A 294 20.18 14.51 -0.32
CA ASN A 294 20.61 13.70 -1.46
C ASN A 294 19.60 12.63 -1.90
N HIS A 295 18.46 12.47 -1.19
CA HIS A 295 17.51 11.40 -1.49
C HIS A 295 16.36 11.81 -2.41
N THR A 296 16.08 13.11 -2.56
CA THR A 296 15.15 13.60 -3.58
C THR A 296 15.76 13.57 -4.97
N ASP A 297 17.10 13.58 -5.10
CA ASP A 297 17.80 13.61 -6.36
C ASP A 297 17.80 12.28 -7.13
N TYR A 298 17.56 11.15 -6.45
CA TYR A 298 17.47 9.86 -7.15
C TYR A 298 16.29 9.73 -8.11
N PHE A 299 15.24 10.54 -7.92
CA PHE A 299 14.09 10.56 -8.81
C PHE A 299 14.09 11.76 -9.79
N THR A 300 15.03 12.70 -9.67
CA THR A 300 15.05 13.94 -10.46
C THR A 300 16.25 14.12 -11.36
N ASN A 301 17.35 13.35 -11.20
CA ASN A 301 18.57 13.60 -11.95
C ASN A 301 18.73 12.69 -13.17
N ASN A 302 18.30 13.21 -14.31
CA ASN A 302 18.96 12.92 -15.60
C ASN A 302 18.94 14.11 -16.59
N ASP A 303 18.86 15.38 -16.12
CA ASP A 303 18.86 16.52 -17.06
C ASP A 303 19.58 17.78 -16.57
N SER A 304 20.71 17.64 -15.87
CA SER A 304 21.55 18.82 -15.59
C SER A 304 23.04 18.57 -15.83
N SER A 305 23.38 18.23 -17.09
CA SER A 305 24.72 18.44 -17.63
C SER A 305 24.77 19.70 -18.49
N ARG A 306 24.33 20.85 -17.96
CA ARG A 306 24.65 22.17 -18.51
C ARG A 306 24.46 23.22 -17.42
N ASP A 307 25.58 23.89 -17.15
CA ASP A 307 25.84 25.09 -16.38
C ASP A 307 26.52 24.89 -15.03
N ARG A 308 27.84 24.56 -15.13
CA ARG A 308 28.82 24.97 -14.13
C ARG A 308 29.56 26.17 -14.66
N SER A 309 29.02 27.35 -14.46
CA SER A 309 29.83 28.60 -14.39
C SER A 309 29.00 29.70 -13.79
N ALA A 310 29.60 30.40 -12.80
CA ALA A 310 29.13 31.62 -12.14
C ALA A 310 27.97 31.46 -11.14
N SER A 311 28.15 31.62 -9.85
CA SER A 311 28.43 32.84 -9.14
C SER A 311 28.33 32.59 -7.64
N GLU A 312 29.36 32.92 -6.90
CA GLU A 312 29.28 33.29 -5.48
C GLU A 312 28.32 34.46 -5.33
N GLY A 313 27.21 34.26 -4.65
CA GLY A 313 26.20 35.25 -4.43
C GLY A 313 25.56 35.11 -3.03
N THR A 314 25.96 35.97 -2.14
CA THR A 314 25.41 36.31 -0.85
C THR A 314 23.94 36.01 -0.64
N TYR A 315 23.62 35.09 0.29
CA TYR A 315 22.27 34.86 0.79
C TYR A 315 21.77 36.03 1.63
N ARG A 316 20.90 36.83 1.07
CA ARG A 316 20.09 37.82 1.79
C ARG A 316 18.91 37.10 2.44
N LYS A 317 18.86 37.05 3.78
CA LYS A 317 17.67 36.71 4.57
C LYS A 317 16.54 37.69 4.23
N SER A 318 15.51 37.25 3.50
CA SER A 318 14.22 37.92 3.50
C SER A 318 13.33 37.24 4.54
N GLY A 319 13.15 37.88 5.69
CA GLY A 319 12.24 37.46 6.73
C GLY A 319 10.80 37.76 6.33
N THR A 320 9.98 36.71 6.30
CA THR A 320 8.56 36.77 6.66
C THR A 320 8.36 35.65 7.66
N GLY A 321 8.51 36.04 8.96
CA GLY A 321 8.32 35.15 10.08
C GLY A 321 6.84 34.81 10.23
N TYR A 322 6.50 33.55 10.04
CA TYR A 322 5.35 32.94 10.70
C TYR A 322 5.90 32.14 11.87
N SER A 323 5.51 32.56 13.09
CA SER A 323 5.82 31.87 14.34
C SER A 323 5.12 30.51 14.35
N VAL A 324 5.79 29.51 14.89
CA VAL A 324 5.24 28.15 15.08
C VAL A 324 3.99 28.18 15.99
N ASP A 325 3.83 29.24 16.79
CA ASP A 325 2.70 29.45 17.72
C ASP A 325 1.38 29.79 17.03
N ASP A 326 1.39 30.16 15.74
CA ASP A 326 0.19 30.54 15.00
C ASP A 326 -0.64 29.33 14.52
N TYR A 327 -0.13 28.11 14.68
CA TYR A 327 -0.80 26.88 14.18
C TYR A 327 -1.27 25.90 15.25
N TYR A 328 -0.97 26.15 16.54
CA TYR A 328 -1.41 25.27 17.63
C TYR A 328 -1.95 26.10 18.79
N PRO A 329 -3.25 26.01 19.14
CA PRO A 329 -3.75 26.58 20.37
C PRO A 329 -3.04 25.89 21.54
N LYS A 330 -2.40 26.68 22.41
CA LYS A 330 -1.82 26.22 23.67
C LYS A 330 -2.92 25.55 24.47
N THR A 331 -2.78 24.26 24.75
CA THR A 331 -3.60 23.58 25.75
C THR A 331 -3.29 24.23 27.10
N LYS A 332 -4.33 24.70 27.77
CA LYS A 332 -4.29 25.27 29.13
C LYS A 332 -3.96 24.15 30.13
N ASP A 333 -2.75 23.73 30.30
CA ASP A 333 -2.38 22.82 31.40
C ASP A 333 -0.87 22.81 31.75
N ASP A 334 -0.13 23.88 31.42
CA ASP A 334 1.28 24.03 31.88
C ASP A 334 1.49 25.27 32.76
N ASN A 335 0.62 25.43 33.75
CA ASN A 335 0.90 26.35 34.90
C ASN A 335 0.41 25.68 36.17
N GLN A 336 1.18 24.74 36.72
CA GLN A 336 1.27 24.52 38.18
C GLN A 336 2.47 23.61 38.46
N GLU A 337 3.40 24.23 39.24
CA GLU A 337 4.64 23.81 39.89
C GLU A 337 5.92 23.93 39.10
#